data_29fe04cd2c5651df9fa3f84bbdf0f828
#
_entry.id   29fe04cd2c5651df9fa3f84bbdf0f828
#
_cell.length_a   1.000
_cell.length_b   1.000
_cell.length_c   1.000
_cell.angle_alpha   90.00
_cell.angle_beta   90.00
_cell.angle_gamma   90.00
#
_symmetry.space_group_name_H-M   'P 1'
#
loop_
_entity.id
_entity.type
_entity.pdbx_description
1 polymer ?
#
loop_
_entity_poly.entity_id
_entity_poly.type
_entity_poly.pdbx_seq_one_letter_code
_entity_poly.pdbx_strand_id
1 'polypeptide(L)'
;MEYVKEGASYGITSYQIPENKIELDTEFFKLALPQTPILNAISRGQPIQSTKIEWWDDNPTPFEFELIANHVGPKVGENSTTQLGDGELVIGTQANLVKVGNILKYKDLYFRVTEFTTVGANQAVKVDVVSGTDVDIAAGQKIQLVSDAMPEGADWSTTGIVTATKRFNVTQIFTDGIRFTNTEMNVAPEYNLQLVRDKIAEKLTKMRILLDRTILNGVLYDATNNTKPRMMGGILYYVKQNGILSTGNFKEENFQAFLEQLYYARQEEPITDVWMHPKSKQTYFDPLLAEKRWLNIADTRAGQMIDTYVSEWGNVRLNTASQLPVDVILAFDPNKAKLIPFRPFTMQEVPVAGDYRFFSIVGEYTMEVRDSALAGLWTITAQTAE
;
A
#
# COMPACT_ATOMS: atom_id res chain seq x y z
N MET A 1 -34.56 19.47 46.35
CA MET A 1 -34.17 18.12 45.87
C MET A 1 -35.51 17.40 45.64
N GLU A 2 -35.95 17.36 44.40
CA GLU A 2 -37.09 16.54 44.02
C GLU A 2 -36.62 15.12 43.87
N TYR A 3 -37.17 14.24 44.71
CA TYR A 3 -36.99 12.79 44.53
C TYR A 3 -37.75 12.36 43.29
N VAL A 4 -37.04 11.77 42.35
CA VAL A 4 -37.60 11.15 41.15
C VAL A 4 -38.53 10.03 41.61
N LYS A 5 -39.80 10.11 41.21
CA LYS A 5 -40.84 9.14 41.51
C LYS A 5 -40.49 7.74 41.04
N GLU A 6 -40.92 6.77 41.86
CA GLU A 6 -40.89 5.33 41.52
C GLU A 6 -41.46 5.07 40.13
N GLY A 7 -40.66 4.39 39.32
CA GLY A 7 -41.01 3.97 37.95
C GLY A 7 -40.04 4.48 36.89
N ALA A 8 -39.12 5.38 37.23
CA ALA A 8 -38.04 5.72 36.31
C ALA A 8 -36.94 4.67 36.39
N SER A 9 -36.55 4.14 35.24
CA SER A 9 -35.39 3.30 35.09
C SER A 9 -34.20 3.93 35.83
N TYR A 10 -33.65 3.20 36.79
CA TYR A 10 -32.48 3.63 37.58
C TYR A 10 -31.16 3.68 36.72
N GLY A 11 -31.28 3.94 35.46
CA GLY A 11 -30.16 4.18 34.57
C GLY A 11 -29.84 5.68 34.55
N ILE A 12 -28.65 6.06 34.98
CA ILE A 12 -28.10 7.39 34.75
C ILE A 12 -27.95 7.54 33.23
N THR A 13 -28.76 8.43 32.62
CA THR A 13 -28.69 8.70 31.19
C THR A 13 -27.51 9.63 30.89
N SER A 14 -26.98 9.58 29.68
CA SER A 14 -25.89 10.46 29.20
C SER A 14 -26.19 11.96 29.35
N TYR A 15 -27.46 12.34 29.48
CA TYR A 15 -27.91 13.70 29.75
C TYR A 15 -27.69 14.14 31.22
N GLN A 16 -27.55 13.18 32.13
CA GLN A 16 -27.38 13.47 33.56
C GLN A 16 -25.94 13.54 33.98
N ILE A 17 -25.01 12.96 33.19
CA ILE A 17 -23.57 13.02 33.41
C ILE A 17 -22.87 13.27 32.05
N PRO A 18 -22.85 14.52 31.59
CA PRO A 18 -22.22 14.87 30.30
C PRO A 18 -20.69 14.67 30.31
N GLU A 19 -20.08 14.51 31.46
CA GLU A 19 -18.60 14.42 31.60
C GLU A 19 -18.07 12.97 31.62
N ASN A 20 -18.92 11.96 31.52
CA ASN A 20 -18.49 10.56 31.59
C ASN A 20 -17.82 10.03 30.32
N LYS A 21 -17.89 10.78 29.23
CA LYS A 21 -17.26 10.40 27.97
C LYS A 21 -16.12 11.35 27.67
N ILE A 22 -14.90 10.88 27.85
CA ILE A 22 -13.69 11.64 27.52
C ILE A 22 -13.24 11.23 26.12
N GLU A 23 -13.17 12.20 25.22
CA GLU A 23 -12.59 11.99 23.90
C GLU A 23 -11.05 12.01 24.02
N LEU A 24 -10.46 10.85 23.83
CA LEU A 24 -9.02 10.64 23.95
C LEU A 24 -8.29 10.71 22.61
N ASP A 25 -9.02 10.90 21.51
CA ASP A 25 -8.45 10.77 20.17
C ASP A 25 -7.24 11.69 19.94
N THR A 26 -7.31 12.93 20.36
CA THR A 26 -6.21 13.90 20.21
C THR A 26 -4.97 13.52 21.04
N GLU A 27 -5.16 13.03 22.27
CA GLU A 27 -4.06 12.61 23.13
C GLU A 27 -3.52 11.25 22.71
N PHE A 28 -4.37 10.34 22.28
CA PHE A 28 -4.01 9.03 21.77
C PHE A 28 -2.95 9.11 20.67
N PHE A 29 -3.10 10.03 19.72
CA PHE A 29 -2.16 10.16 18.62
C PHE A 29 -0.85 10.87 18.97
N LYS A 30 -0.72 11.46 20.14
CA LYS A 30 0.53 12.04 20.67
C LYS A 30 1.38 11.03 21.44
N LEU A 31 0.80 9.89 21.84
CA LEU A 31 1.49 8.87 22.61
C LEU A 31 2.35 7.96 21.73
N ALA A 32 3.45 7.46 22.29
CA ALA A 32 4.28 6.41 21.69
C ALA A 32 4.74 6.66 20.23
N LEU A 33 4.95 7.92 19.85
CA LEU A 33 5.36 8.32 18.49
C LEU A 33 6.52 7.51 17.91
N PRO A 34 7.62 7.25 18.66
CA PRO A 34 8.74 6.46 18.14
C PRO A 34 8.40 4.97 17.90
N GLN A 35 7.38 4.45 18.61
CA GLN A 35 6.97 3.05 18.55
C GLN A 35 5.92 2.76 17.48
N THR A 36 5.37 3.80 16.86
CA THR A 36 4.29 3.69 15.86
C THR A 36 4.62 4.47 14.58
N PRO A 37 5.70 4.09 13.87
CA PRO A 37 6.19 4.85 12.73
C PRO A 37 5.21 4.90 11.56
N ILE A 38 4.54 3.81 11.26
CA ILE A 38 3.58 3.71 10.15
C ILE A 38 2.35 4.57 10.43
N LEU A 39 1.78 4.47 11.63
CA LEU A 39 0.62 5.27 12.04
C LEU A 39 0.90 6.78 11.99
N ASN A 40 2.15 7.19 12.19
CA ASN A 40 2.55 8.59 12.10
C ASN A 40 2.76 9.06 10.65
N ALA A 41 3.12 8.14 9.76
CA ALA A 41 3.40 8.44 8.36
C ALA A 41 2.13 8.51 7.50
N ILE A 42 1.12 7.67 7.79
CA ILE A 42 -0.12 7.63 7.03
C ILE A 42 -1.05 8.82 7.37
N SER A 43 -1.85 9.22 6.39
CA SER A 43 -2.82 10.28 6.56
C SER A 43 -4.09 9.79 7.30
N ARG A 44 -4.87 10.75 7.84
CA ARG A 44 -6.16 10.46 8.46
C ARG A 44 -7.30 10.88 7.55
N GLY A 45 -8.28 9.99 7.42
CA GLY A 45 -9.50 10.26 6.70
C GLY A 45 -10.59 10.86 7.61
N GLN A 46 -11.66 11.34 6.98
CA GLN A 46 -12.86 11.78 7.68
C GLN A 46 -13.62 10.59 8.29
N PRO A 47 -14.31 10.77 9.43
CA PRO A 47 -15.15 9.73 10.01
C PRO A 47 -16.22 9.23 9.03
N ILE A 48 -16.46 7.93 9.04
CA ILE A 48 -17.45 7.27 8.20
C ILE A 48 -18.63 6.75 9.01
N GLN A 49 -19.76 6.50 8.34
CA GLN A 49 -20.99 5.94 8.95
C GLN A 49 -21.26 4.48 8.52
N SER A 50 -20.42 3.92 7.65
CA SER A 50 -20.54 2.53 7.18
C SER A 50 -19.46 1.65 7.78
N THR A 51 -19.79 0.41 8.07
CA THR A 51 -18.83 -0.61 8.54
C THR A 51 -17.96 -1.18 7.44
N LYS A 52 -18.26 -0.88 6.18
CA LYS A 52 -17.49 -1.24 5.00
C LYS A 52 -17.21 0.01 4.20
N ILE A 53 -15.96 0.21 3.82
CA ILE A 53 -15.55 1.24 2.89
C ILE A 53 -15.15 0.61 1.56
N GLU A 54 -15.42 1.31 0.49
CA GLU A 54 -15.07 0.89 -0.87
C GLU A 54 -14.39 2.05 -1.57
N TRP A 55 -13.37 1.72 -2.38
CA TRP A 55 -12.67 2.71 -3.20
C TRP A 55 -12.32 2.10 -4.56
N TRP A 56 -11.95 2.97 -5.47
CA TRP A 56 -11.50 2.57 -6.79
C TRP A 56 -10.00 2.82 -6.89
N ASP A 57 -9.26 1.80 -7.30
CA ASP A 57 -7.85 1.91 -7.66
C ASP A 57 -7.76 2.09 -9.17
N ASP A 58 -7.17 3.20 -9.60
CA ASP A 58 -6.87 3.44 -10.99
C ASP A 58 -5.58 2.70 -11.34
N ASN A 59 -5.68 1.79 -12.29
CA ASN A 59 -4.49 1.14 -12.83
C ASN A 59 -3.90 2.05 -13.91
N PRO A 60 -2.61 2.39 -13.85
CA PRO A 60 -1.99 3.18 -14.90
C PRO A 60 -2.03 2.44 -16.23
N THR A 61 -2.27 3.17 -17.32
CA THR A 61 -2.25 2.60 -18.66
C THR A 61 -0.80 2.32 -19.05
N PRO A 62 -0.40 1.07 -19.32
CA PRO A 62 0.98 0.78 -19.70
C PRO A 62 1.32 1.42 -21.06
N PHE A 63 2.52 1.99 -21.16
CA PHE A 63 3.10 2.44 -22.42
C PHE A 63 4.04 1.40 -23.03
N GLU A 64 4.31 0.32 -22.30
CA GLU A 64 5.09 -0.82 -22.78
C GLU A 64 4.20 -2.05 -22.86
N PHE A 65 4.32 -2.78 -23.95
CA PHE A 65 3.55 -3.99 -24.22
C PHE A 65 4.52 -5.15 -24.42
N GLU A 66 4.25 -6.27 -23.77
CA GLU A 66 5.03 -7.50 -23.95
C GLU A 66 4.45 -8.34 -25.08
N LEU A 67 5.33 -8.79 -25.99
CA LEU A 67 4.93 -9.72 -27.04
C LEU A 67 4.69 -11.12 -26.47
N ILE A 68 3.52 -11.67 -26.74
CA ILE A 68 3.14 -13.01 -26.33
C ILE A 68 3.66 -14.08 -27.32
N ALA A 69 3.81 -13.70 -28.59
CA ALA A 69 4.33 -14.58 -29.63
C ALA A 69 5.45 -13.90 -30.42
N ASN A 70 6.29 -14.70 -31.08
CA ASN A 70 7.34 -14.16 -31.93
C ASN A 70 6.73 -13.37 -33.09
N HIS A 71 7.27 -12.18 -33.32
CA HIS A 71 7.04 -11.43 -34.55
C HIS A 71 8.11 -11.84 -35.57
N VAL A 72 7.66 -12.16 -36.78
CA VAL A 72 8.57 -12.44 -37.89
C VAL A 72 8.47 -11.30 -38.88
N GLY A 73 9.57 -10.58 -39.06
CA GLY A 73 9.63 -9.45 -39.99
C GLY A 73 9.46 -9.87 -41.46
N PRO A 74 8.89 -9.03 -42.31
CA PRO A 74 8.81 -9.31 -43.75
C PRO A 74 10.22 -9.49 -44.32
N LYS A 75 10.46 -10.58 -45.00
CA LYS A 75 11.73 -10.83 -45.66
C LYS A 75 11.91 -9.83 -46.81
N VAL A 76 12.97 -9.04 -46.75
CA VAL A 76 13.33 -8.06 -47.78
C VAL A 76 13.46 -8.80 -49.12
N GLY A 77 12.54 -8.55 -50.07
CA GLY A 77 12.62 -9.06 -51.44
C GLY A 77 11.44 -9.95 -51.90
N GLU A 78 10.52 -10.34 -51.05
CA GLU A 78 9.31 -11.04 -51.46
C GLU A 78 8.11 -10.10 -51.42
N ASN A 79 7.52 -9.90 -52.60
CA ASN A 79 6.24 -9.22 -52.78
C ASN A 79 5.16 -10.13 -52.20
N SER A 80 5.09 -10.22 -50.88
CA SER A 80 4.21 -11.14 -50.18
C SER A 80 2.87 -10.48 -49.90
N THR A 81 1.96 -10.63 -50.82
CA THR A 81 0.53 -10.36 -50.65
C THR A 81 -0.20 -11.48 -49.90
N THR A 82 0.50 -12.50 -49.39
CA THR A 82 -0.19 -13.75 -48.95
C THR A 82 0.53 -14.52 -47.85
N GLN A 83 1.16 -13.88 -46.88
CA GLN A 83 1.53 -14.66 -45.67
C GLN A 83 0.84 -14.05 -44.44
N LEU A 84 -0.09 -14.82 -43.88
CA LEU A 84 -0.64 -14.60 -42.55
C LEU A 84 0.52 -14.67 -41.54
N GLY A 85 0.79 -13.53 -40.88
CA GLY A 85 1.80 -13.42 -39.86
C GLY A 85 2.77 -12.27 -40.01
N ASP A 86 3.06 -11.85 -41.24
CA ASP A 86 3.97 -10.74 -41.50
C ASP A 86 3.28 -9.38 -41.16
N GLY A 87 3.84 -8.68 -40.22
CA GLY A 87 3.29 -7.39 -39.74
C GLY A 87 2.27 -7.49 -38.58
N GLU A 88 2.18 -8.63 -37.93
CA GLU A 88 1.31 -8.77 -36.74
C GLU A 88 2.12 -8.80 -35.45
N LEU A 89 1.70 -7.98 -34.47
CA LEU A 89 2.24 -7.99 -33.11
C LEU A 89 1.21 -8.55 -32.16
N VAL A 90 1.50 -9.70 -31.55
CA VAL A 90 0.61 -10.39 -30.61
C VAL A 90 0.87 -9.87 -29.20
N ILE A 91 0.03 -8.96 -28.74
CA ILE A 91 0.12 -8.32 -27.42
C ILE A 91 -1.03 -8.72 -26.46
N GLY A 92 -1.86 -9.66 -26.89
CA GLY A 92 -2.93 -10.25 -26.09
C GLY A 92 -3.93 -9.23 -25.56
N THR A 93 -4.33 -9.36 -24.32
CA THR A 93 -5.34 -8.49 -23.70
C THR A 93 -4.94 -7.01 -23.67
N GLN A 94 -3.66 -6.68 -23.82
CA GLN A 94 -3.17 -5.31 -23.90
C GLN A 94 -3.45 -4.63 -25.25
N ALA A 95 -3.85 -5.38 -26.28
CA ALA A 95 -4.21 -4.84 -27.60
C ALA A 95 -5.33 -3.79 -27.52
N ASN A 96 -6.22 -3.90 -26.53
CA ASN A 96 -7.29 -2.92 -26.32
C ASN A 96 -6.78 -1.52 -25.90
N LEU A 97 -5.54 -1.43 -25.39
CA LEU A 97 -4.93 -0.17 -24.94
C LEU A 97 -4.21 0.57 -26.07
N VAL A 98 -4.11 -0.07 -27.22
CA VAL A 98 -3.55 0.49 -28.45
C VAL A 98 -4.70 0.89 -29.37
N LYS A 99 -4.53 1.88 -30.22
CA LYS A 99 -5.49 2.27 -31.26
C LYS A 99 -4.84 2.28 -32.64
N VAL A 100 -5.67 2.23 -33.66
CA VAL A 100 -5.22 2.45 -35.05
C VAL A 100 -4.58 3.86 -35.15
N GLY A 101 -3.39 3.92 -35.72
CA GLY A 101 -2.59 5.14 -35.83
C GLY A 101 -1.52 5.29 -34.75
N ASN A 102 -1.50 4.46 -33.72
CA ASN A 102 -0.40 4.47 -32.74
C ASN A 102 0.92 4.06 -33.39
N ILE A 103 1.99 4.72 -32.96
CA ILE A 103 3.37 4.39 -33.34
C ILE A 103 4.02 3.62 -32.19
N LEU A 104 4.37 2.38 -32.48
CA LEU A 104 5.07 1.48 -31.57
C LEU A 104 6.55 1.43 -31.94
N LYS A 105 7.42 1.32 -30.95
CA LYS A 105 8.87 1.28 -31.13
C LYS A 105 9.48 0.05 -30.49
N TYR A 106 10.37 -0.60 -31.24
CA TYR A 106 11.26 -1.64 -30.73
C TYR A 106 12.67 -1.33 -31.21
N LYS A 107 13.60 -0.96 -30.29
CA LYS A 107 14.94 -0.46 -30.63
C LYS A 107 14.89 0.70 -31.62
N ASP A 108 15.41 0.53 -32.84
CA ASP A 108 15.40 1.52 -33.91
C ASP A 108 14.26 1.31 -34.93
N LEU A 109 13.38 0.34 -34.68
CA LEU A 109 12.28 -0.01 -35.56
C LEU A 109 10.98 0.66 -35.05
N TYR A 110 10.28 1.31 -35.98
CA TYR A 110 9.02 1.98 -35.72
C TYR A 110 7.90 1.37 -36.53
N PHE A 111 6.84 0.98 -35.85
CA PHE A 111 5.64 0.39 -36.42
C PHE A 111 4.46 1.33 -36.25
N ARG A 112 3.62 1.43 -37.27
CA ARG A 112 2.32 2.09 -37.18
C ARG A 112 1.23 1.03 -37.14
N VAL A 113 0.33 1.12 -36.17
CA VAL A 113 -0.83 0.22 -36.05
C VAL A 113 -1.85 0.58 -37.12
N THR A 114 -2.24 -0.40 -37.95
CA THR A 114 -3.19 -0.23 -39.04
C THR A 114 -4.54 -0.87 -38.75
N GLU A 115 -4.56 -2.03 -38.11
CA GLU A 115 -5.79 -2.77 -37.89
C GLU A 115 -5.66 -3.68 -36.65
N PHE A 116 -6.79 -4.02 -36.03
CA PHE A 116 -6.85 -5.04 -34.99
C PHE A 116 -7.13 -6.42 -35.63
N THR A 117 -6.44 -7.43 -35.14
CA THR A 117 -6.59 -8.80 -35.58
C THR A 117 -6.53 -9.77 -34.42
N THR A 118 -6.74 -11.06 -34.67
CA THR A 118 -6.59 -12.12 -33.67
C THR A 118 -5.74 -13.23 -34.25
N VAL A 119 -4.72 -13.64 -33.49
CA VAL A 119 -3.86 -14.79 -33.84
C VAL A 119 -4.14 -15.91 -32.85
N GLY A 120 -4.84 -16.93 -33.32
CA GLY A 120 -5.34 -17.99 -32.45
C GLY A 120 -6.36 -17.50 -31.45
N ALA A 121 -6.05 -17.64 -30.16
CA ALA A 121 -6.87 -17.12 -29.04
C ALA A 121 -6.44 -15.73 -28.54
N ASN A 122 -5.35 -15.19 -29.07
CA ASN A 122 -4.77 -13.93 -28.60
C ASN A 122 -5.14 -12.77 -29.50
N GLN A 123 -5.38 -11.61 -28.90
CA GLN A 123 -5.55 -10.36 -29.63
C GLN A 123 -4.19 -9.87 -30.14
N ALA A 124 -4.19 -9.37 -31.36
CA ALA A 124 -3.01 -8.86 -32.04
C ALA A 124 -3.34 -7.58 -32.81
N VAL A 125 -2.32 -6.84 -33.19
CA VAL A 125 -2.43 -5.65 -34.02
C VAL A 125 -1.62 -5.86 -35.28
N LYS A 126 -2.19 -5.51 -36.45
CA LYS A 126 -1.44 -5.40 -37.70
C LYS A 126 -0.68 -4.10 -37.69
N VAL A 127 0.54 -4.15 -38.15
CA VAL A 127 1.45 -3.01 -38.17
C VAL A 127 2.14 -2.86 -39.51
N ASP A 128 2.37 -1.60 -39.90
CA ASP A 128 3.24 -1.24 -41.02
C ASP A 128 4.55 -0.69 -40.48
N VAL A 129 5.66 -1.07 -41.06
CA VAL A 129 6.98 -0.51 -40.73
C VAL A 129 7.07 0.90 -41.27
N VAL A 130 7.26 1.89 -40.37
CA VAL A 130 7.40 3.29 -40.73
C VAL A 130 8.87 3.66 -40.93
N SER A 131 9.74 3.13 -40.11
CA SER A 131 11.17 3.41 -40.14
C SER A 131 11.97 2.28 -39.53
N GLY A 132 13.15 2.04 -40.08
CA GLY A 132 14.04 0.96 -39.68
C GLY A 132 13.91 -0.24 -40.61
N THR A 133 14.73 -1.26 -40.34
CA THR A 133 14.66 -2.55 -41.05
C THR A 133 13.92 -3.52 -40.15
N ASP A 134 12.83 -4.09 -40.65
CA ASP A 134 12.06 -5.06 -39.90
C ASP A 134 12.89 -6.28 -39.55
N VAL A 135 12.79 -6.71 -38.31
CA VAL A 135 13.56 -7.82 -37.75
C VAL A 135 12.66 -8.74 -36.93
N ASP A 136 13.06 -9.98 -36.81
CA ASP A 136 12.39 -10.93 -35.95
C ASP A 136 12.47 -10.47 -34.48
N ILE A 137 11.35 -10.42 -33.81
CA ILE A 137 11.24 -10.05 -32.39
C ILE A 137 10.73 -11.27 -31.63
N ALA A 138 11.51 -11.74 -30.68
CA ALA A 138 11.13 -12.89 -29.86
C ALA A 138 9.99 -12.55 -28.89
N ALA A 139 9.20 -13.54 -28.55
CA ALA A 139 8.22 -13.45 -27.47
C ALA A 139 8.90 -13.03 -26.14
N GLY A 140 8.21 -12.29 -25.30
CA GLY A 140 8.75 -11.73 -24.06
C GLY A 140 9.50 -10.42 -24.23
N GLN A 141 9.69 -9.92 -25.45
CA GLN A 141 10.29 -8.61 -25.68
C GLN A 141 9.23 -7.51 -25.51
N LYS A 142 9.68 -6.37 -25.02
CA LYS A 142 8.81 -5.20 -24.78
C LYS A 142 8.85 -4.25 -25.96
N ILE A 143 7.66 -3.80 -26.37
CA ILE A 143 7.45 -2.77 -27.40
C ILE A 143 6.86 -1.54 -26.71
N GLN A 144 7.40 -0.38 -27.00
CA GLN A 144 7.01 0.89 -26.40
C GLN A 144 6.04 1.67 -27.31
N LEU A 145 4.98 2.19 -26.72
CA LEU A 145 4.11 3.20 -27.37
C LEU A 145 4.77 4.56 -27.31
N VAL A 146 5.10 5.14 -28.48
CA VAL A 146 5.84 6.41 -28.56
C VAL A 146 4.94 7.58 -28.89
N SER A 147 4.01 7.42 -29.85
CA SER A 147 3.19 8.54 -30.33
C SER A 147 1.93 8.05 -31.04
N ASP A 148 1.15 8.99 -31.49
CA ASP A 148 -0.06 8.80 -32.28
C ASP A 148 0.04 9.60 -33.57
N ALA A 149 -0.25 8.97 -34.71
CA ALA A 149 -0.18 9.61 -36.02
C ALA A 149 -1.39 9.19 -36.87
N MET A 150 -2.33 10.10 -37.02
CA MET A 150 -3.53 9.91 -37.87
C MET A 150 -3.40 10.63 -39.17
N PRO A 151 -3.90 10.06 -40.30
CA PRO A 151 -3.97 10.73 -41.57
C PRO A 151 -4.96 11.91 -41.51
N GLU A 152 -4.75 12.91 -42.37
CA GLU A 152 -5.69 14.00 -42.53
C GLU A 152 -7.07 13.49 -42.99
N GLY A 153 -8.14 13.95 -42.33
CA GLY A 153 -9.51 13.53 -42.65
C GLY A 153 -9.90 12.13 -42.16
N ALA A 154 -9.07 11.47 -41.35
CA ALA A 154 -9.44 10.19 -40.76
C ALA A 154 -10.49 10.32 -39.67
N ASP A 155 -11.33 9.31 -39.52
CA ASP A 155 -12.28 9.20 -38.43
C ASP A 155 -11.54 9.00 -37.11
N TRP A 156 -12.17 9.44 -36.00
CA TRP A 156 -11.60 9.28 -34.66
C TRP A 156 -11.56 7.83 -34.26
N SER A 157 -10.38 7.34 -33.87
CA SER A 157 -10.20 6.04 -33.23
C SER A 157 -10.11 6.21 -31.73
N THR A 158 -10.65 5.26 -30.97
CA THR A 158 -10.63 5.26 -29.50
C THR A 158 -9.75 4.14 -28.98
N THR A 159 -9.01 4.41 -27.91
CA THR A 159 -8.32 3.37 -27.15
C THR A 159 -9.27 2.77 -26.09
N GLY A 160 -9.04 1.54 -25.73
CA GLY A 160 -9.68 0.97 -24.56
C GLY A 160 -9.25 1.72 -23.29
N ILE A 161 -10.13 1.74 -22.31
CA ILE A 161 -9.86 2.34 -20.99
C ILE A 161 -9.53 1.21 -20.05
N VAL A 162 -8.44 1.34 -19.30
CA VAL A 162 -8.18 0.45 -18.16
C VAL A 162 -9.23 0.74 -17.11
N THR A 163 -10.07 -0.24 -16.82
CA THR A 163 -11.12 -0.05 -15.81
C THR A 163 -10.51 -0.04 -14.42
N ALA A 164 -10.89 0.96 -13.63
CA ALA A 164 -10.53 1.01 -12.22
C ALA A 164 -11.02 -0.23 -11.48
N THR A 165 -10.19 -0.76 -10.59
CA THR A 165 -10.51 -1.95 -9.80
C THR A 165 -11.14 -1.53 -8.48
N LYS A 166 -12.35 -2.06 -8.20
CA LYS A 166 -13.01 -1.80 -6.93
C LYS A 166 -12.38 -2.60 -5.80
N ARG A 167 -11.98 -1.92 -4.74
CA ARG A 167 -11.43 -2.50 -3.51
C ARG A 167 -12.33 -2.15 -2.33
N PHE A 168 -12.21 -2.90 -1.25
CA PHE A 168 -12.95 -2.61 -0.03
C PHE A 168 -12.16 -3.02 1.22
N ASN A 169 -12.51 -2.42 2.34
CA ASN A 169 -12.04 -2.81 3.66
C ASN A 169 -13.21 -2.73 4.66
N VAL A 170 -13.04 -3.36 5.81
CA VAL A 170 -14.05 -3.40 6.87
C VAL A 170 -13.52 -2.76 8.14
N THR A 171 -14.43 -2.30 9.00
CA THR A 171 -14.07 -1.75 10.30
C THR A 171 -13.67 -2.85 11.28
N GLN A 172 -12.68 -2.56 12.11
CA GLN A 172 -12.25 -3.42 13.22
C GLN A 172 -12.41 -2.67 14.54
N ILE A 173 -12.98 -3.35 15.53
CA ILE A 173 -13.18 -2.81 16.88
C ILE A 173 -11.95 -3.13 17.73
N PHE A 174 -11.42 -2.11 18.38
CA PHE A 174 -10.33 -2.21 19.34
C PHE A 174 -10.90 -1.89 20.71
N THR A 175 -10.73 -2.79 21.67
CA THR A 175 -11.23 -2.62 23.03
C THR A 175 -10.17 -3.01 24.05
N ASP A 176 -10.08 -2.25 25.12
CA ASP A 176 -9.35 -2.65 26.34
C ASP A 176 -10.12 -2.13 27.56
N GLY A 177 -9.91 -2.74 28.72
CA GLY A 177 -10.56 -2.35 29.94
C GLY A 177 -9.60 -2.31 31.13
N ILE A 178 -9.92 -1.44 32.10
CA ILE A 178 -9.19 -1.30 33.35
C ILE A 178 -10.17 -1.45 34.49
N ARG A 179 -9.81 -2.27 35.45
CA ARG A 179 -10.59 -2.52 36.64
C ARG A 179 -9.80 -2.15 37.87
N PHE A 180 -10.39 -1.32 38.75
CA PHE A 180 -9.86 -0.96 40.05
C PHE A 180 -10.84 -1.34 41.14
N THR A 181 -10.38 -1.98 42.22
CA THR A 181 -11.22 -2.25 43.37
C THR A 181 -11.47 -0.97 44.17
N ASN A 182 -12.65 -0.83 44.77
CA ASN A 182 -12.94 0.34 45.61
C ASN A 182 -12.04 0.39 46.85
N THR A 183 -11.58 -0.74 47.34
CA THR A 183 -10.60 -0.82 48.42
C THR A 183 -9.29 -0.16 48.04
N GLU A 184 -8.76 -0.48 46.84
CA GLU A 184 -7.53 0.11 46.28
C GLU A 184 -7.68 1.60 46.11
N MET A 185 -8.83 2.09 45.62
CA MET A 185 -9.12 3.50 45.44
C MET A 185 -9.23 4.30 46.75
N ASN A 186 -9.58 3.65 47.86
CA ASN A 186 -9.75 4.30 49.15
C ASN A 186 -8.49 4.33 50.05
N VAL A 187 -7.50 3.48 49.77
CA VAL A 187 -6.28 3.37 50.60
C VAL A 187 -5.42 4.63 50.53
N ALA A 188 -5.32 5.28 49.38
CA ALA A 188 -4.54 6.52 49.21
C ALA A 188 -5.14 7.36 48.05
N PRO A 189 -6.16 8.18 48.32
CA PRO A 189 -6.95 8.83 47.24
C PRO A 189 -6.14 9.76 46.33
N GLU A 190 -5.15 10.48 46.84
CA GLU A 190 -4.32 11.34 45.97
C GLU A 190 -3.37 10.57 45.06
N TYR A 191 -2.78 9.48 45.56
CA TYR A 191 -1.90 8.62 44.83
C TYR A 191 -2.69 7.80 43.77
N ASN A 192 -3.90 7.42 44.11
CA ASN A 192 -4.74 6.57 43.27
C ASN A 192 -5.26 7.27 42.01
N LEU A 193 -5.53 8.58 42.07
CA LEU A 193 -5.91 9.34 40.86
C LEU A 193 -4.76 9.42 39.86
N GLN A 194 -3.53 9.59 40.35
CA GLN A 194 -2.33 9.50 39.49
C GLN A 194 -2.18 8.11 38.88
N LEU A 195 -2.28 7.06 39.71
CA LEU A 195 -2.17 5.67 39.27
C LEU A 195 -3.20 5.32 38.20
N VAL A 196 -4.44 5.78 38.34
CA VAL A 196 -5.50 5.56 37.34
C VAL A 196 -5.12 6.22 36.02
N ARG A 197 -4.66 7.47 36.03
CA ARG A 197 -4.20 8.19 34.83
C ARG A 197 -3.03 7.49 34.16
N ASP A 198 -2.04 7.05 34.92
CA ASP A 198 -0.86 6.35 34.40
C ASP A 198 -1.25 5.01 33.76
N LYS A 199 -2.16 4.26 34.39
CA LYS A 199 -2.67 3.00 33.83
C LYS A 199 -3.50 3.21 32.56
N ILE A 200 -4.27 4.27 32.48
CA ILE A 200 -5.00 4.64 31.28
C ILE A 200 -4.01 4.98 30.14
N ALA A 201 -2.98 5.78 30.43
CA ALA A 201 -1.96 6.13 29.46
C ALA A 201 -1.17 4.91 28.96
N GLU A 202 -0.84 3.97 29.84
CA GLU A 202 -0.21 2.69 29.50
C GLU A 202 -1.09 1.87 28.54
N LYS A 203 -2.38 1.76 28.84
CA LYS A 203 -3.34 1.03 27.99
C LYS A 203 -3.54 1.70 26.62
N LEU A 204 -3.65 3.02 26.58
CA LEU A 204 -3.74 3.77 25.32
C LEU A 204 -2.48 3.58 24.48
N THR A 205 -1.30 3.61 25.08
CA THR A 205 -0.03 3.32 24.39
C THR A 205 -0.04 1.93 23.77
N LYS A 206 -0.47 0.92 24.54
CA LYS A 206 -0.61 -0.46 24.05
C LYS A 206 -1.60 -0.56 22.88
N MET A 207 -2.76 0.09 22.99
CA MET A 207 -3.77 0.08 21.92
C MET A 207 -3.25 0.75 20.65
N ARG A 208 -2.49 1.84 20.79
CA ARG A 208 -1.85 2.51 19.66
C ARG A 208 -0.84 1.60 18.94
N ILE A 209 -0.01 0.87 19.69
CA ILE A 209 0.93 -0.10 19.12
C ILE A 209 0.17 -1.23 18.40
N LEU A 210 -0.95 -1.72 18.99
CA LEU A 210 -1.79 -2.72 18.35
C LEU A 210 -2.43 -2.21 17.06
N LEU A 211 -2.87 -0.96 17.04
CA LEU A 211 -3.41 -0.33 15.83
C LEU A 211 -2.33 -0.23 14.74
N ASP A 212 -1.12 0.23 15.06
CA ASP A 212 0.02 0.29 14.13
C ASP A 212 0.37 -1.08 13.55
N ARG A 213 0.39 -2.11 14.39
CA ARG A 213 0.57 -3.51 13.96
C ARG A 213 -0.55 -3.98 13.03
N THR A 214 -1.79 -3.61 13.30
CA THR A 214 -2.94 -4.00 12.48
C THR A 214 -2.93 -3.25 11.14
N ILE A 215 -2.56 -1.98 11.12
CA ILE A 215 -2.39 -1.20 9.90
C ILE A 215 -1.39 -1.89 8.96
N LEU A 216 -0.33 -2.45 9.50
CA LEU A 216 0.71 -3.10 8.70
C LEU A 216 0.36 -4.57 8.37
N ASN A 217 0.04 -5.38 9.38
CA ASN A 217 -0.09 -6.83 9.28
C ASN A 217 -1.54 -7.35 9.31
N GLY A 218 -2.54 -6.48 9.32
CA GLY A 218 -3.95 -6.88 9.36
C GLY A 218 -4.33 -7.78 8.19
N VAL A 219 -5.24 -8.72 8.43
CA VAL A 219 -5.80 -9.59 7.39
C VAL A 219 -7.27 -9.27 7.23
N LEU A 220 -7.68 -9.01 6.00
CA LEU A 220 -9.07 -8.71 5.69
C LEU A 220 -9.96 -9.92 5.95
N TYR A 221 -10.94 -9.77 6.82
CA TYR A 221 -12.00 -10.73 7.02
C TYR A 221 -13.34 -10.02 7.18
N ASP A 222 -14.21 -10.22 6.19
CA ASP A 222 -15.58 -9.71 6.21
C ASP A 222 -16.50 -10.79 6.80
N ALA A 223 -17.02 -10.52 8.02
CA ALA A 223 -17.86 -11.46 8.75
C ALA A 223 -19.27 -11.45 8.19
N THR A 224 -19.53 -12.21 7.15
CA THR A 224 -20.87 -12.36 6.57
C THR A 224 -21.84 -13.12 7.48
N ASN A 225 -21.33 -13.96 8.39
CA ASN A 225 -22.14 -14.91 9.16
C ASN A 225 -22.03 -14.78 10.69
N ASN A 226 -21.55 -13.67 11.21
CA ASN A 226 -21.43 -13.39 12.67
C ASN A 226 -20.63 -14.42 13.50
N THR A 227 -19.99 -15.41 12.87
CA THR A 227 -19.21 -16.45 13.56
C THR A 227 -17.84 -16.00 14.01
N LYS A 228 -17.27 -15.02 13.31
CA LYS A 228 -15.96 -14.43 13.63
C LYS A 228 -16.05 -12.91 13.56
N PRO A 229 -15.27 -12.18 14.37
CA PRO A 229 -15.25 -10.72 14.31
C PRO A 229 -14.69 -10.23 12.96
N ARG A 230 -15.17 -9.07 12.51
CA ARG A 230 -14.57 -8.38 11.36
C ARG A 230 -13.14 -7.98 11.66
N MET A 231 -12.26 -8.16 10.70
CA MET A 231 -10.85 -7.77 10.80
C MET A 231 -10.47 -6.89 9.60
N MET A 232 -9.82 -5.79 9.91
CA MET A 232 -9.32 -4.82 8.93
C MET A 232 -8.11 -5.39 8.18
N GLY A 233 -8.14 -5.31 6.84
CA GLY A 233 -6.97 -5.61 6.02
C GLY A 233 -5.91 -4.52 6.16
N GLY A 234 -4.65 -4.93 6.37
CA GLY A 234 -3.50 -4.05 6.47
C GLY A 234 -2.77 -3.83 5.14
N ILE A 235 -1.74 -2.99 5.16
CA ILE A 235 -0.94 -2.66 3.96
C ILE A 235 -0.34 -3.92 3.33
N LEU A 236 0.30 -4.78 4.13
CA LEU A 236 0.90 -6.01 3.62
C LEU A 236 -0.11 -6.96 2.98
N TYR A 237 -1.36 -6.99 3.48
CA TYR A 237 -2.41 -7.80 2.86
C TYR A 237 -2.69 -7.34 1.43
N TYR A 238 -2.91 -6.03 1.22
CA TYR A 238 -3.22 -5.49 -0.12
C TYR A 238 -2.01 -5.57 -1.06
N VAL A 239 -0.80 -5.30 -0.57
CA VAL A 239 0.41 -5.41 -1.39
C VAL A 239 0.70 -6.86 -1.78
N LYS A 240 0.50 -7.83 -0.89
CA LYS A 240 0.62 -9.26 -1.25
C LYS A 240 -0.40 -9.74 -2.27
N GLN A 241 -1.59 -9.15 -2.27
CA GLN A 241 -2.66 -9.51 -3.21
C GLN A 241 -2.48 -8.88 -4.60
N ASN A 242 -1.97 -7.67 -4.65
CA ASN A 242 -2.05 -6.85 -5.85
C ASN A 242 -0.69 -6.28 -6.29
N GLY A 243 0.26 -6.16 -5.37
CA GLY A 243 1.53 -5.47 -5.60
C GLY A 243 2.58 -6.31 -6.31
N ILE A 244 3.71 -5.70 -6.55
CA ILE A 244 4.88 -6.34 -7.16
C ILE A 244 5.61 -7.15 -6.10
N LEU A 245 5.67 -8.46 -6.30
CA LEU A 245 6.31 -9.39 -5.39
C LEU A 245 7.66 -9.83 -5.94
N SER A 246 8.72 -9.61 -5.18
CA SER A 246 10.06 -10.08 -5.49
C SER A 246 10.61 -10.95 -4.36
N THR A 247 11.41 -11.93 -4.70
CA THR A 247 12.10 -12.81 -3.74
C THR A 247 13.55 -12.99 -4.17
N GLY A 248 14.46 -13.00 -3.22
CA GLY A 248 15.86 -13.24 -3.52
C GLY A 248 16.79 -12.84 -2.39
N ASN A 249 18.07 -13.15 -2.55
CA ASN A 249 19.11 -12.72 -1.61
C ASN A 249 19.30 -11.21 -1.71
N PHE A 250 19.56 -10.57 -0.57
CA PHE A 250 19.86 -9.15 -0.57
C PHE A 250 21.24 -8.92 -1.20
N LYS A 251 21.23 -8.29 -2.37
CA LYS A 251 22.38 -7.68 -3.05
C LYS A 251 21.94 -6.33 -3.59
N GLU A 252 22.88 -5.40 -3.73
CA GLU A 252 22.55 -4.08 -4.28
C GLU A 252 21.91 -4.16 -5.68
N GLU A 253 22.48 -5.01 -6.55
CA GLU A 253 21.95 -5.25 -7.90
C GLU A 253 20.49 -5.69 -7.89
N ASN A 254 20.14 -6.62 -7.00
CA ASN A 254 18.77 -7.12 -6.88
C ASN A 254 17.83 -6.05 -6.31
N PHE A 255 18.33 -5.20 -5.40
CA PHE A 255 17.54 -4.08 -4.89
C PHE A 255 17.31 -3.02 -5.95
N GLN A 256 18.31 -2.72 -6.76
CA GLN A 256 18.16 -1.82 -7.91
C GLN A 256 17.17 -2.38 -8.94
N ALA A 257 17.26 -3.68 -9.26
CA ALA A 257 16.31 -4.35 -10.15
C ALA A 257 14.86 -4.33 -9.59
N PHE A 258 14.70 -4.43 -8.27
CA PHE A 258 13.40 -4.27 -7.64
C PHE A 258 12.86 -2.83 -7.76
N LEU A 259 13.70 -1.81 -7.56
CA LEU A 259 13.33 -0.41 -7.76
C LEU A 259 13.01 -0.11 -9.23
N GLU A 260 13.75 -0.70 -10.16
CA GLU A 260 13.50 -0.60 -11.59
C GLU A 260 12.12 -1.14 -11.96
N GLN A 261 11.77 -2.34 -11.48
CA GLN A 261 10.44 -2.92 -11.71
C GLN A 261 9.31 -2.02 -11.19
N LEU A 262 9.49 -1.42 -10.00
CA LEU A 262 8.54 -0.48 -9.44
C LEU A 262 8.43 0.80 -10.27
N TYR A 263 9.55 1.34 -10.71
CA TYR A 263 9.61 2.55 -11.51
C TYR A 263 8.81 2.40 -12.82
N TYR A 264 9.05 1.34 -13.57
CA TYR A 264 8.30 1.09 -14.80
C TYR A 264 6.81 0.78 -14.57
N ALA A 265 6.48 0.04 -13.51
CA ALA A 265 5.09 -0.23 -13.16
C ALA A 265 4.32 1.06 -12.77
N ARG A 266 5.02 2.05 -12.24
CA ARG A 266 4.49 3.37 -11.85
C ARG A 266 4.55 4.40 -12.98
N GLN A 267 4.84 4.00 -14.20
CA GLN A 267 5.01 4.89 -15.35
C GLN A 267 6.07 5.98 -15.11
N GLU A 268 7.26 5.54 -14.75
CA GLU A 268 8.41 6.41 -14.49
C GLU A 268 8.28 7.32 -13.25
N GLU A 269 7.31 7.04 -12.37
CA GLU A 269 7.21 7.71 -11.07
C GLU A 269 8.08 6.97 -10.03
N PRO A 270 9.08 7.61 -9.43
CA PRO A 270 9.93 6.96 -8.43
C PRO A 270 9.15 6.66 -7.15
N ILE A 271 9.48 5.55 -6.50
CA ILE A 271 9.01 5.28 -5.14
C ILE A 271 9.77 6.16 -4.14
N THR A 272 9.05 6.73 -3.18
CA THR A 272 9.66 7.66 -2.21
C THR A 272 10.10 6.99 -0.93
N ASP A 273 9.39 5.95 -0.50
CA ASP A 273 9.56 5.36 0.82
C ASP A 273 9.70 3.84 0.75
N VAL A 274 10.71 3.33 1.42
CA VAL A 274 10.92 1.91 1.65
C VAL A 274 10.96 1.65 3.15
N TRP A 275 10.19 0.68 3.58
CA TRP A 275 9.99 0.30 4.97
C TRP A 275 10.59 -1.06 5.24
N MET A 276 11.32 -1.19 6.33
CA MET A 276 11.97 -2.43 6.73
C MET A 276 12.11 -2.56 8.24
N HIS A 277 12.38 -3.76 8.71
CA HIS A 277 12.69 -3.97 10.11
C HIS A 277 14.06 -3.33 10.46
N PRO A 278 14.25 -2.72 11.65
CA PRO A 278 15.55 -2.12 12.03
C PRO A 278 16.74 -3.07 11.89
N LYS A 279 16.55 -4.35 12.23
CA LYS A 279 17.59 -5.38 12.07
C LYS A 279 17.97 -5.58 10.60
N SER A 280 17.00 -5.54 9.68
CA SER A 280 17.27 -5.67 8.24
C SER A 280 18.01 -4.46 7.70
N LYS A 281 17.68 -3.25 8.17
CA LYS A 281 18.43 -2.03 7.83
C LYS A 281 19.88 -2.17 8.28
N GLN A 282 20.12 -2.56 9.51
CA GLN A 282 21.46 -2.75 10.06
C GLN A 282 22.24 -3.85 9.32
N THR A 283 21.61 -4.96 8.98
CA THR A 283 22.31 -6.10 8.37
C THR A 283 22.62 -5.87 6.89
N TYR A 284 21.71 -5.25 6.16
CA TYR A 284 21.79 -5.19 4.70
C TYR A 284 22.19 -3.82 4.17
N PHE A 285 21.62 -2.74 4.73
CA PHE A 285 21.82 -1.39 4.19
C PHE A 285 22.98 -0.65 4.83
N ASP A 286 23.25 -0.82 6.12
CA ASP A 286 24.36 -0.12 6.78
C ASP A 286 25.73 -0.50 6.18
N PRO A 287 26.04 -1.77 5.86
CA PRO A 287 27.28 -2.13 5.18
C PRO A 287 27.37 -1.51 3.77
N LEU A 288 26.30 -1.60 3.00
CA LEU A 288 26.21 -1.05 1.64
C LEU A 288 26.39 0.46 1.62
N LEU A 289 25.79 1.16 2.55
CA LEU A 289 25.94 2.61 2.71
C LEU A 289 27.32 3.00 3.23
N ALA A 290 27.95 2.15 4.04
CA ALA A 290 29.31 2.38 4.53
C ALA A 290 30.34 2.34 3.40
N GLU A 291 30.23 1.44 2.44
CA GLU A 291 31.10 1.38 1.26
C GLU A 291 31.00 2.65 0.40
N LYS A 292 29.80 3.20 0.23
CA LYS A 292 29.56 4.43 -0.56
C LYS A 292 29.88 5.72 0.20
N ARG A 293 29.99 5.68 1.51
CA ARG A 293 30.30 6.85 2.37
C ARG A 293 31.63 7.51 2.12
N TRP A 294 32.59 6.80 1.50
CA TRP A 294 33.93 7.33 1.18
C TRP A 294 33.89 8.45 0.14
N LEU A 295 32.77 8.70 -0.51
CA LEU A 295 32.66 9.74 -1.55
C LEU A 295 32.15 11.10 -1.02
N ASN A 296 31.69 11.21 0.23
CA ASN A 296 31.19 12.46 0.82
C ASN A 296 31.86 12.77 2.19
N ILE A 297 33.15 13.07 2.16
CA ILE A 297 33.95 13.43 3.36
C ILE A 297 33.63 14.86 3.89
N ALA A 298 32.70 15.58 3.31
CA ALA A 298 32.43 16.97 3.69
C ALA A 298 31.55 17.15 4.94
N ASP A 299 30.88 16.11 5.44
CA ASP A 299 30.03 16.22 6.62
C ASP A 299 30.64 15.53 7.86
N THR A 300 31.23 16.33 8.71
CA THR A 300 31.92 15.94 9.96
C THR A 300 30.96 15.51 11.09
N ARG A 301 29.76 15.04 10.79
CA ARG A 301 28.81 14.53 11.80
C ARG A 301 28.95 13.02 11.95
N ALA A 302 29.87 12.62 12.81
CA ALA A 302 29.95 11.23 13.28
C ALA A 302 28.61 10.83 13.93
N GLY A 303 27.95 9.80 13.40
CA GLY A 303 26.72 9.23 13.97
C GLY A 303 25.43 9.58 13.26
N GLN A 304 25.43 10.25 12.12
CA GLN A 304 24.21 10.50 11.35
C GLN A 304 23.79 9.21 10.62
N MET A 305 22.59 8.70 10.95
CA MET A 305 21.96 7.62 10.19
C MET A 305 21.63 8.16 8.80
N ILE A 306 22.08 7.45 7.76
CA ILE A 306 21.67 7.79 6.40
C ILE A 306 20.28 7.20 6.19
N ASP A 307 19.29 8.08 6.04
CA ASP A 307 17.91 7.68 5.84
C ASP A 307 17.48 7.73 4.37
N THR A 308 18.39 8.09 3.46
CA THR A 308 18.07 8.20 2.02
C THR A 308 19.07 7.40 1.20
N TYR A 309 18.53 6.54 0.36
CA TYR A 309 19.28 5.82 -0.66
C TYR A 309 19.05 6.51 -2.01
N VAL A 310 20.14 6.94 -2.65
CA VAL A 310 20.11 7.59 -3.96
C VAL A 310 20.40 6.53 -5.02
N SER A 311 19.46 6.33 -5.94
CA SER A 311 19.61 5.42 -7.06
C SER A 311 19.27 6.13 -8.38
N GLU A 312 19.57 5.50 -9.51
CA GLU A 312 19.16 5.98 -10.83
C GLU A 312 17.63 6.01 -10.99
N TRP A 313 16.93 5.16 -10.23
CA TRP A 313 15.45 5.05 -10.21
C TRP A 313 14.78 6.03 -9.24
N GLY A 314 15.53 6.92 -8.63
CA GLY A 314 15.03 7.94 -7.70
C GLY A 314 15.65 7.89 -6.31
N ASN A 315 15.29 8.87 -5.50
CA ASN A 315 15.73 9.00 -4.13
C ASN A 315 14.74 8.32 -3.18
N VAL A 316 15.16 7.29 -2.49
CA VAL A 316 14.32 6.47 -1.62
C VAL A 316 14.67 6.72 -0.16
N ARG A 317 13.67 7.08 0.65
CA ARG A 317 13.80 7.17 2.10
C ARG A 317 13.73 5.78 2.73
N LEU A 318 14.73 5.45 3.55
CA LEU A 318 14.82 4.16 4.25
C LEU A 318 14.21 4.29 5.64
N ASN A 319 12.94 3.95 5.78
CA ASN A 319 12.19 4.02 7.02
C ASN A 319 12.24 2.70 7.77
N THR A 320 12.20 2.76 9.10
CA THR A 320 12.20 1.56 9.93
C THR A 320 10.86 1.37 10.64
N ALA A 321 10.37 0.14 10.61
CA ALA A 321 9.19 -0.28 11.34
C ALA A 321 9.44 -1.63 12.02
N SER A 322 9.47 -1.65 13.35
CA SER A 322 9.75 -2.85 14.15
C SER A 322 8.65 -3.91 14.03
N GLN A 323 7.49 -3.57 13.49
CA GLN A 323 6.37 -4.45 13.28
C GLN A 323 6.46 -5.25 11.98
N LEU A 324 7.38 -4.87 11.06
CA LEU A 324 7.66 -5.67 9.86
C LEU A 324 8.43 -6.94 10.20
N PRO A 325 8.20 -8.05 9.48
CA PRO A 325 9.08 -9.20 9.54
C PRO A 325 10.51 -8.84 9.12
N VAL A 326 11.51 -9.48 9.72
CA VAL A 326 12.93 -9.19 9.45
C VAL A 326 13.30 -9.43 8.00
N ASP A 327 12.66 -10.39 7.34
CA ASP A 327 12.98 -10.80 5.98
C ASP A 327 12.17 -10.07 4.91
N VAL A 328 11.48 -8.98 5.28
CA VAL A 328 10.57 -8.27 4.37
C VAL A 328 10.98 -6.82 4.22
N ILE A 329 11.06 -6.38 2.96
CA ILE A 329 11.20 -4.99 2.56
C ILE A 329 9.92 -4.59 1.84
N LEU A 330 9.28 -3.53 2.33
CA LEU A 330 8.04 -2.99 1.79
C LEU A 330 8.32 -1.63 1.14
N ALA A 331 8.15 -1.53 -0.16
CA ALA A 331 8.19 -0.28 -0.91
C ALA A 331 6.75 0.24 -1.07
N PHE A 332 6.42 1.30 -0.33
CA PHE A 332 5.06 1.81 -0.25
C PHE A 332 5.05 3.30 0.11
N ASP A 333 4.26 4.10 -0.61
CA ASP A 333 4.05 5.51 -0.30
C ASP A 333 2.99 5.67 0.80
N PRO A 334 3.35 6.19 1.98
CA PRO A 334 2.41 6.35 3.09
C PRO A 334 1.25 7.33 2.78
N ASN A 335 1.42 8.24 1.82
CA ASN A 335 0.35 9.15 1.40
C ASN A 335 -0.82 8.44 0.71
N LYS A 336 -0.59 7.23 0.18
CA LYS A 336 -1.60 6.39 -0.45
C LYS A 336 -2.42 5.57 0.56
N ALA A 337 -2.06 5.60 1.85
CA ALA A 337 -2.84 5.00 2.92
C ALA A 337 -3.52 6.06 3.78
N LYS A 338 -4.76 5.78 4.17
CA LYS A 338 -5.54 6.63 5.07
C LYS A 338 -6.17 5.79 6.16
N LEU A 339 -5.92 6.16 7.41
CA LEU A 339 -6.64 5.60 8.55
C LEU A 339 -7.96 6.36 8.74
N ILE A 340 -9.08 5.65 8.77
CA ILE A 340 -10.41 6.23 8.78
C ILE A 340 -11.13 5.77 10.06
N PRO A 341 -11.51 6.69 10.96
CA PRO A 341 -12.29 6.35 12.13
C PRO A 341 -13.76 6.12 11.78
N PHE A 342 -14.34 5.03 12.29
CA PHE A 342 -15.79 4.87 12.38
C PHE A 342 -16.28 5.40 13.73
N ARG A 343 -15.59 5.01 14.81
CA ARG A 343 -15.72 5.57 16.15
C ARG A 343 -14.34 5.89 16.68
N PRO A 344 -14.02 7.15 16.96
CA PRO A 344 -12.76 7.51 17.58
C PRO A 344 -12.60 6.83 18.95
N PHE A 345 -11.37 6.71 19.44
CA PHE A 345 -11.14 6.16 20.77
C PHE A 345 -11.83 7.02 21.83
N THR A 346 -12.69 6.35 22.59
CA THR A 346 -13.40 6.97 23.71
C THR A 346 -13.21 6.12 24.96
N MET A 347 -13.07 6.76 26.09
CA MET A 347 -13.09 6.09 27.39
C MET A 347 -14.41 6.44 28.11
N GLN A 348 -15.00 5.46 28.72
CA GLN A 348 -16.16 5.64 29.57
C GLN A 348 -16.06 4.74 30.79
N GLU A 349 -16.53 5.26 31.93
CA GLU A 349 -16.76 4.44 33.11
C GLU A 349 -18.04 3.66 32.92
N VAL A 350 -17.95 2.33 33.06
CA VAL A 350 -19.11 1.44 32.91
C VAL A 350 -19.65 1.13 34.29
N PRO A 351 -20.95 1.37 34.55
CA PRO A 351 -21.59 0.98 35.80
C PRO A 351 -21.51 -0.54 36.00
N VAL A 352 -21.06 -0.95 37.18
CA VAL A 352 -20.90 -2.36 37.55
C VAL A 352 -21.60 -2.64 38.86
N ALA A 353 -22.11 -3.86 39.04
CA ALA A 353 -22.79 -4.27 40.27
C ALA A 353 -21.81 -4.71 41.39
N GLY A 354 -20.53 -4.83 41.11
CA GLY A 354 -19.50 -5.27 42.06
C GLY A 354 -18.78 -4.11 42.76
N ASP A 355 -17.99 -4.42 43.79
CA ASP A 355 -17.13 -3.46 44.52
C ASP A 355 -15.85 -3.10 43.74
N TYR A 356 -16.05 -2.57 42.52
CA TYR A 356 -14.96 -2.09 41.67
C TYR A 356 -15.45 -1.06 40.66
N ARG A 357 -14.55 -0.23 40.16
CA ARG A 357 -14.79 0.68 39.04
C ARG A 357 -14.18 0.09 37.77
N PHE A 358 -14.91 0.16 36.67
CA PHE A 358 -14.48 -0.35 35.39
C PHE A 358 -14.47 0.74 34.33
N PHE A 359 -13.30 0.96 33.74
CA PHE A 359 -13.11 1.90 32.64
C PHE A 359 -12.93 1.10 31.35
N SER A 360 -13.80 1.34 30.39
CA SER A 360 -13.75 0.75 29.06
C SER A 360 -13.20 1.75 28.06
N ILE A 361 -12.20 1.33 27.29
CA ILE A 361 -11.66 2.08 26.15
C ILE A 361 -12.08 1.36 24.89
N VAL A 362 -12.77 2.06 23.98
CA VAL A 362 -13.28 1.48 22.73
C VAL A 362 -12.98 2.43 21.58
N GLY A 363 -12.51 1.88 20.47
CA GLY A 363 -12.36 2.58 19.20
C GLY A 363 -12.65 1.63 18.03
N GLU A 364 -13.09 2.16 16.91
CA GLU A 364 -13.36 1.38 15.72
C GLU A 364 -12.80 2.12 14.50
N TYR A 365 -11.91 1.45 13.79
CA TYR A 365 -11.16 2.02 12.68
C TYR A 365 -11.18 1.09 11.48
N THR A 366 -10.99 1.70 10.33
CA THR A 366 -10.68 1.01 9.07
C THR A 366 -9.60 1.79 8.34
N MET A 367 -9.09 1.25 7.26
CA MET A 367 -8.12 1.95 6.43
C MET A 367 -8.41 1.77 4.94
N GLU A 368 -8.06 2.78 4.18
CA GLU A 368 -8.02 2.79 2.74
C GLU A 368 -6.58 2.66 2.29
N VAL A 369 -6.30 1.76 1.35
CA VAL A 369 -4.97 1.55 0.75
C VAL A 369 -5.11 1.66 -0.74
N ARG A 370 -4.79 2.83 -1.28
CA ARG A 370 -4.83 3.10 -2.72
C ARG A 370 -3.55 2.65 -3.39
N ASP A 371 -3.66 2.40 -4.68
CA ASP A 371 -2.55 2.08 -5.57
C ASP A 371 -1.69 0.93 -5.04
N SER A 372 -2.33 -0.04 -4.38
CA SER A 372 -1.63 -1.22 -3.83
C SER A 372 -0.93 -2.06 -4.90
N ALA A 373 -1.38 -1.97 -6.16
CA ALA A 373 -0.74 -2.61 -7.31
C ALA A 373 0.61 -1.98 -7.68
N LEU A 374 0.82 -0.71 -7.30
CA LEU A 374 2.04 0.06 -7.56
C LEU A 374 3.02 0.04 -6.38
N ALA A 375 2.69 -0.70 -5.33
CA ALA A 375 3.56 -0.98 -4.20
C ALA A 375 4.32 -2.28 -4.40
N GLY A 376 5.47 -2.41 -3.75
CA GLY A 376 6.32 -3.59 -3.87
C GLY A 376 6.60 -4.25 -2.53
N LEU A 377 6.72 -5.57 -2.57
CA LEU A 377 7.15 -6.38 -1.45
C LEU A 377 8.30 -7.28 -1.87
N TRP A 378 9.44 -7.11 -1.25
CA TRP A 378 10.56 -8.00 -1.45
C TRP A 378 10.79 -8.87 -0.23
N THR A 379 10.75 -10.18 -0.42
CA THR A 379 11.07 -11.16 0.61
C THR A 379 12.51 -11.61 0.44
N ILE A 380 13.34 -11.33 1.45
CA ILE A 380 14.73 -11.72 1.47
C ILE A 380 14.81 -13.20 1.84
N THR A 381 15.38 -14.01 0.95
CA THR A 381 15.75 -15.39 1.27
C THR A 381 17.09 -15.38 2.01
N ALA A 382 17.17 -16.12 3.14
CA ALA A 382 18.40 -16.20 3.92
C ALA A 382 19.57 -16.60 3.03
N GLN A 383 20.68 -15.85 3.09
CA GLN A 383 21.94 -16.34 2.56
C GLN A 383 22.29 -17.60 3.36
N THR A 384 22.28 -18.75 2.71
CA THR A 384 23.06 -19.89 3.18
C THR A 384 24.49 -19.41 3.21
N ALA A 385 25.07 -19.28 4.41
CA ALA A 385 26.48 -18.98 4.58
C ALA A 385 27.26 -20.04 3.80
N GLU A 386 27.99 -19.63 2.73
CA GLU A 386 29.03 -20.40 2.13
C GLU A 386 30.27 -20.41 3.04
#